data_89a9b2a733d10b67aecff04aefa32145
#
_entry.id   89a9b2a733d10b67aecff04aefa32145
#
_cell.length_a   1.000
_cell.length_b   1.000
_cell.length_c   1.000
_cell.angle_alpha   90.00
_cell.angle_beta   90.00
_cell.angle_gamma   90.00
#
_symmetry.space_group_name_H-M   'P 1'
#
loop_
_entity.id
_entity.type
_entity.pdbx_description
1 polymer ?
#
loop_
_entity_poly.entity_id
_entity_poly.type
_entity_poly.pdbx_seq_one_letter_code
_entity_poly.pdbx_strand_id
1 'polypeptide(L)'
;MTVFFIGAGPGDPDLITVKGRRLIEQCRYCLYAGSLVPEAVVDAAPEGAEVVDTASLTLDDIMAIIARAHGEGENVARVHSGDPSLYGAIAEQIRRLRDMDIDYRIIPGVPAYAAAAAEMGVELTIPEVAQSIILTRTAMKSSAMPKGEELENFARTGATLAIHLSVRNLREIERVLTPYYGADCPVVIAYRVGWPDQHFLHGTLATIRRKVLDAKITRTALIFIGPALNEVKDFRDSALYDKDHVHVLRVQRGNQDERDQSPDNTPENTPENTTGN
;
A
#
# COMPACT_ATOMS: atom_id res chain seq x y z
N MET A 1 -16.96 21.33 8.67
CA MET A 1 -16.23 20.93 7.45
C MET A 1 -15.22 19.84 7.77
N THR A 2 -14.80 19.03 6.80
CA THR A 2 -13.84 17.95 6.98
C THR A 2 -12.77 17.99 5.88
N VAL A 3 -11.51 17.79 6.24
CA VAL A 3 -10.43 17.57 5.29
C VAL A 3 -10.26 16.05 5.06
N PHE A 4 -10.41 15.62 3.82
CA PHE A 4 -10.21 14.22 3.43
C PHE A 4 -8.82 14.04 2.81
N PHE A 5 -7.91 13.36 3.50
CA PHE A 5 -6.64 12.91 2.94
C PHE A 5 -6.89 11.68 2.10
N ILE A 6 -6.87 11.81 0.79
CA ILE A 6 -7.32 10.77 -0.16
C ILE A 6 -6.12 10.19 -0.89
N GLY A 7 -5.96 8.86 -0.86
CA GLY A 7 -4.98 8.16 -1.69
C GLY A 7 -5.47 8.06 -3.14
N ALA A 8 -4.69 8.63 -4.05
CA ALA A 8 -4.96 8.64 -5.50
C ALA A 8 -4.58 7.33 -6.21
N GLY A 9 -3.89 6.43 -5.51
CA GLY A 9 -3.19 5.33 -6.19
C GLY A 9 -1.83 5.77 -6.76
N PRO A 10 -1.09 4.86 -7.43
CA PRO A 10 0.30 5.06 -7.83
C PRO A 10 0.45 5.95 -9.09
N GLY A 11 -0.59 6.06 -9.91
CA GLY A 11 -0.52 6.79 -11.18
C GLY A 11 -1.68 6.48 -12.13
N ASP A 12 -2.16 5.24 -12.15
CA ASP A 12 -3.35 4.86 -12.91
C ASP A 12 -4.61 5.40 -12.21
N PRO A 13 -5.43 6.24 -12.89
CA PRO A 13 -6.66 6.78 -12.34
C PRO A 13 -7.69 5.73 -11.91
N ASP A 14 -7.67 4.54 -12.52
CA ASP A 14 -8.58 3.45 -12.16
C ASP A 14 -8.20 2.76 -10.84
N LEU A 15 -7.00 3.01 -10.33
CA LEU A 15 -6.54 2.50 -9.03
C LEU A 15 -6.92 3.40 -7.84
N ILE A 16 -7.69 4.44 -8.06
CA ILE A 16 -8.32 5.17 -6.96
C ILE A 16 -9.43 4.34 -6.32
N THR A 17 -9.59 4.43 -5.01
CA THR A 17 -10.72 3.78 -4.36
C THR A 17 -12.05 4.47 -4.72
N VAL A 18 -13.14 3.69 -4.85
CA VAL A 18 -14.49 4.22 -5.08
C VAL A 18 -14.86 5.30 -4.04
N LYS A 19 -14.43 5.10 -2.79
CA LYS A 19 -14.67 6.07 -1.72
C LYS A 19 -13.85 7.35 -1.94
N GLY A 20 -12.60 7.24 -2.34
CA GLY A 20 -11.75 8.40 -2.65
C GLY A 20 -12.33 9.24 -3.77
N ARG A 21 -12.72 8.61 -4.88
CA ARG A 21 -13.35 9.28 -6.02
C ARG A 21 -14.62 10.03 -5.65
N ARG A 22 -15.56 9.36 -4.94
CA ARG A 22 -16.80 10.02 -4.48
C ARG A 22 -16.54 11.25 -3.61
N LEU A 23 -15.51 11.23 -2.78
CA LEU A 23 -15.18 12.36 -1.94
C LEU A 23 -14.59 13.52 -2.74
N ILE A 24 -13.77 13.24 -3.77
CA ILE A 24 -13.31 14.28 -4.71
C ILE A 24 -14.51 14.93 -5.41
N GLU A 25 -15.45 14.12 -5.91
CA GLU A 25 -16.69 14.57 -6.59
C GLU A 25 -17.60 15.44 -5.70
N GLN A 26 -17.42 15.42 -4.37
CA GLN A 26 -18.24 16.16 -3.40
C GLN A 26 -17.54 17.37 -2.77
N CYS A 27 -16.23 17.56 -3.02
CA CYS A 27 -15.46 18.63 -2.42
C CYS A 27 -15.32 19.82 -3.34
N ARG A 28 -15.66 21.01 -2.84
CA ARG A 28 -15.45 22.27 -3.57
C ARG A 28 -13.97 22.67 -3.66
N TYR A 29 -13.15 22.20 -2.75
CA TYR A 29 -11.71 22.40 -2.73
C TYR A 29 -11.00 21.08 -2.97
N CYS A 30 -10.15 21.00 -4.01
CA CYS A 30 -9.34 19.82 -4.34
C CYS A 30 -7.87 20.24 -4.44
N LEU A 31 -7.06 19.82 -3.47
CA LEU A 31 -5.63 20.12 -3.41
C LEU A 31 -4.82 18.85 -3.69
N TYR A 32 -3.94 18.86 -4.66
CA TYR A 32 -3.16 17.68 -5.06
C TYR A 32 -1.69 18.04 -5.36
N ALA A 33 -0.79 17.05 -5.32
CA ALA A 33 0.60 17.24 -5.72
C ALA A 33 0.79 16.79 -7.17
N GLY A 34 0.68 17.71 -8.14
CA GLY A 34 0.63 17.43 -9.58
C GLY A 34 1.88 16.74 -10.13
N SER A 35 3.02 16.79 -9.42
CA SER A 35 4.20 16.03 -9.80
C SER A 35 4.08 14.51 -9.60
N LEU A 36 3.08 14.03 -8.82
CA LEU A 36 2.90 12.65 -8.42
C LEU A 36 1.45 12.12 -8.54
N VAL A 37 0.48 13.02 -8.75
CA VAL A 37 -0.93 12.68 -8.94
C VAL A 37 -1.34 13.14 -10.33
N PRO A 38 -1.83 12.24 -11.21
CA PRO A 38 -2.32 12.62 -12.53
C PRO A 38 -3.54 13.54 -12.47
N GLU A 39 -3.65 14.48 -13.39
CA GLU A 39 -4.82 15.37 -13.53
C GLU A 39 -6.12 14.57 -13.68
N ALA A 40 -6.11 13.47 -14.41
CA ALA A 40 -7.27 12.59 -14.60
C ALA A 40 -7.91 12.09 -13.29
N VAL A 41 -7.17 12.06 -12.17
CA VAL A 41 -7.73 11.73 -10.84
C VAL A 41 -8.54 12.90 -10.30
N VAL A 42 -8.05 14.12 -10.46
CA VAL A 42 -8.68 15.35 -9.90
C VAL A 42 -9.72 15.97 -10.84
N ASP A 43 -9.78 15.54 -12.09
CA ASP A 43 -10.85 15.87 -13.04
C ASP A 43 -12.24 15.38 -12.55
N ALA A 44 -12.26 14.49 -11.56
CA ALA A 44 -13.48 14.08 -10.86
C ALA A 44 -14.06 15.18 -9.95
N ALA A 45 -13.34 16.27 -9.70
CA ALA A 45 -13.85 17.39 -8.91
C ALA A 45 -15.07 18.05 -9.59
N PRO A 46 -16.07 18.53 -8.84
CA PRO A 46 -17.28 19.10 -9.45
C PRO A 46 -16.98 20.39 -10.22
N GLU A 47 -17.86 20.71 -11.16
CA GLU A 47 -17.77 21.98 -11.90
C GLU A 47 -17.75 23.17 -10.93
N GLY A 48 -16.82 24.09 -11.12
CA GLY A 48 -16.62 25.26 -10.27
C GLY A 48 -15.86 24.96 -8.96
N ALA A 49 -15.33 23.74 -8.78
CA ALA A 49 -14.41 23.46 -7.70
C ALA A 49 -13.08 24.20 -7.89
N GLU A 50 -12.48 24.61 -6.78
CA GLU A 50 -11.11 25.15 -6.76
C GLU A 50 -10.11 23.97 -6.72
N VAL A 51 -9.53 23.63 -7.88
CA VAL A 51 -8.52 22.56 -8.03
C VAL A 51 -7.13 23.20 -8.01
N VAL A 52 -6.32 22.86 -7.02
CA VAL A 52 -5.02 23.51 -6.78
C VAL A 52 -3.89 22.49 -6.80
N ASP A 53 -2.93 22.65 -7.73
CA ASP A 53 -1.65 21.95 -7.65
C ASP A 53 -0.77 22.53 -6.56
N THR A 54 -0.45 21.72 -5.55
CA THR A 54 0.34 22.12 -4.39
C THR A 54 1.84 21.85 -4.55
N ALA A 55 2.31 21.43 -5.72
CA ALA A 55 3.71 21.04 -5.92
C ALA A 55 4.71 22.18 -5.65
N SER A 56 4.29 23.43 -5.84
CA SER A 56 5.10 24.63 -5.58
C SER A 56 4.74 25.37 -4.27
N LEU A 57 3.74 24.88 -3.53
CA LEU A 57 3.23 25.55 -2.33
C LEU A 57 3.97 25.09 -1.07
N THR A 58 4.11 25.99 -0.12
CA THR A 58 4.56 25.69 1.23
C THR A 58 3.43 25.07 2.07
N LEU A 59 3.77 24.49 3.23
CA LEU A 59 2.77 24.00 4.17
C LEU A 59 1.85 25.16 4.66
N ASP A 60 2.39 26.36 4.83
CA ASP A 60 1.61 27.52 5.26
C ASP A 60 0.61 27.95 4.19
N ASP A 61 0.99 27.93 2.91
CA ASP A 61 0.08 28.21 1.80
C ASP A 61 -1.07 27.20 1.72
N ILE A 62 -0.75 25.92 1.87
CA ILE A 62 -1.76 24.83 1.89
C ILE A 62 -2.73 25.04 3.06
N MET A 63 -2.21 25.33 4.26
CA MET A 63 -3.05 25.56 5.45
C MET A 63 -3.90 26.81 5.32
N ALA A 64 -3.42 27.87 4.64
CA ALA A 64 -4.21 29.07 4.37
C ALA A 64 -5.43 28.78 3.47
N ILE A 65 -5.26 27.91 2.44
CA ILE A 65 -6.39 27.48 1.60
C ILE A 65 -7.40 26.67 2.42
N ILE A 66 -6.92 25.73 3.25
CA ILE A 66 -7.79 24.92 4.12
C ILE A 66 -8.54 25.82 5.14
N ALA A 67 -7.87 26.83 5.72
CA ALA A 67 -8.51 27.76 6.63
C ALA A 67 -9.62 28.58 5.95
N ARG A 68 -9.41 29.00 4.70
CA ARG A 68 -10.43 29.68 3.90
C ARG A 68 -11.63 28.76 3.66
N ALA A 69 -11.40 27.52 3.21
CA ALA A 69 -12.46 26.52 3.02
C ALA A 69 -13.24 26.27 4.33
N HIS A 70 -12.53 26.24 5.47
CA HIS A 70 -13.15 26.12 6.78
C HIS A 70 -14.08 27.29 7.10
N GLY A 71 -13.65 28.53 6.84
CA GLY A 71 -14.47 29.73 7.02
C GLY A 71 -15.72 29.76 6.15
N GLU A 72 -15.68 29.09 5.00
CA GLU A 72 -16.82 28.92 4.08
C GLU A 72 -17.69 27.69 4.41
N GLY A 73 -17.29 26.84 5.36
CA GLY A 73 -18.00 25.62 5.72
C GLY A 73 -17.82 24.47 4.71
N GLU A 74 -16.89 24.61 3.74
CA GLU A 74 -16.69 23.69 2.61
C GLU A 74 -15.68 22.58 2.92
N ASN A 75 -15.96 21.36 2.43
CA ASN A 75 -15.05 20.24 2.58
C ASN A 75 -13.85 20.33 1.61
N VAL A 76 -12.74 19.74 2.01
CA VAL A 76 -11.49 19.72 1.23
C VAL A 76 -11.08 18.28 0.89
N ALA A 77 -10.88 18.00 -0.39
CA ALA A 77 -10.17 16.82 -0.86
C ALA A 77 -8.67 17.12 -0.93
N ARG A 78 -7.87 16.54 -0.03
CA ARG A 78 -6.39 16.62 -0.04
C ARG A 78 -5.84 15.33 -0.64
N VAL A 79 -5.52 15.35 -1.94
CA VAL A 79 -5.19 14.16 -2.73
C VAL A 79 -3.69 13.90 -2.72
N HIS A 80 -3.30 12.69 -2.33
CA HIS A 80 -1.93 12.22 -2.21
C HIS A 80 -1.65 11.04 -3.14
N SER A 81 -0.45 10.95 -3.69
CA SER A 81 -0.01 9.79 -4.48
C SER A 81 0.04 8.52 -3.61
N GLY A 82 -0.34 7.39 -4.17
CA GLY A 82 -0.35 6.11 -3.49
C GLY A 82 -1.34 6.08 -2.32
N ASP A 83 -0.83 5.76 -1.15
CA ASP A 83 -1.56 5.81 0.13
C ASP A 83 -1.01 6.93 1.02
N PRO A 84 -1.87 7.79 1.60
CA PRO A 84 -1.43 8.92 2.42
C PRO A 84 -0.62 8.52 3.65
N SER A 85 -0.79 7.31 4.17
CA SER A 85 -0.08 6.81 5.36
C SER A 85 1.38 6.42 5.08
N LEU A 86 1.78 6.29 3.80
CA LEU A 86 3.13 5.90 3.39
C LEU A 86 3.87 7.09 2.75
N TYR A 87 4.73 7.74 3.51
CA TYR A 87 5.53 8.90 3.06
C TYR A 87 4.70 10.07 2.49
N GLY A 88 3.42 10.16 2.87
CA GLY A 88 2.49 11.17 2.37
C GLY A 88 2.65 12.56 2.98
N ALA A 89 3.54 12.75 3.96
CA ALA A 89 3.76 14.03 4.65
C ALA A 89 2.44 14.64 5.18
N ILE A 90 1.59 13.79 5.77
CA ILE A 90 0.30 14.23 6.34
C ILE A 90 0.35 14.52 7.84
N ALA A 91 1.36 14.02 8.55
CA ALA A 91 1.42 14.13 10.01
C ALA A 91 1.49 15.59 10.49
N GLU A 92 2.29 16.42 9.83
CA GLU A 92 2.39 17.87 10.10
C GLU A 92 1.12 18.61 9.72
N GLN A 93 0.44 18.24 8.65
CA GLN A 93 -0.85 18.82 8.27
C GLN A 93 -1.91 18.46 9.31
N ILE A 94 -1.99 17.18 9.73
CA ILE A 94 -2.94 16.73 10.76
C ILE A 94 -2.72 17.45 12.09
N ARG A 95 -1.46 17.67 12.49
CA ARG A 95 -1.16 18.45 13.71
C ARG A 95 -1.75 19.84 13.64
N ARG A 96 -1.55 20.56 12.52
CA ARG A 96 -2.11 21.91 12.33
C ARG A 96 -3.63 21.93 12.26
N LEU A 97 -4.26 20.91 11.65
CA LEU A 97 -5.72 20.80 11.63
C LEU A 97 -6.29 20.64 13.05
N ARG A 98 -5.62 19.87 13.90
CA ARG A 98 -6.00 19.72 15.32
C ARG A 98 -5.88 21.01 16.08
N ASP A 99 -4.81 21.79 15.85
CA ASP A 99 -4.62 23.12 16.48
C ASP A 99 -5.70 24.12 16.05
N MET A 100 -6.33 23.90 14.88
CA MET A 100 -7.40 24.72 14.33
C MET A 100 -8.81 24.17 14.61
N ASP A 101 -8.94 23.06 15.34
CA ASP A 101 -10.20 22.33 15.59
C ASP A 101 -10.93 21.94 14.30
N ILE A 102 -10.18 21.55 13.27
CA ILE A 102 -10.69 21.10 11.97
C ILE A 102 -10.70 19.57 11.90
N ASP A 103 -11.86 18.98 11.61
CA ASP A 103 -12.03 17.56 11.40
C ASP A 103 -11.26 17.07 10.16
N TYR A 104 -10.71 15.86 10.25
CA TYR A 104 -10.07 15.20 9.13
C TYR A 104 -10.37 13.70 9.09
N ARG A 105 -10.24 13.12 7.90
CA ARG A 105 -10.31 11.67 7.67
C ARG A 105 -9.26 11.24 6.67
N ILE A 106 -8.67 10.06 6.89
CA ILE A 106 -7.72 9.44 5.95
C ILE A 106 -8.48 8.38 5.17
N ILE A 107 -8.37 8.45 3.85
CA ILE A 107 -8.97 7.50 2.91
C ILE A 107 -7.81 6.76 2.25
N PRO A 108 -7.68 5.44 2.43
CA PRO A 108 -6.57 4.69 1.89
C PRO A 108 -6.56 4.69 0.36
N GLY A 109 -5.39 4.49 -0.20
CA GLY A 109 -5.16 4.31 -1.63
C GLY A 109 -4.32 3.07 -1.91
N VAL A 110 -4.16 2.69 -3.18
CA VAL A 110 -3.27 1.62 -3.59
C VAL A 110 -1.83 2.13 -3.53
N PRO A 111 -0.98 1.61 -2.63
CA PRO A 111 0.41 2.07 -2.53
C PRO A 111 1.25 1.54 -3.71
N ALA A 112 2.28 2.31 -4.08
CA ALA A 112 3.11 2.01 -5.25
C ALA A 112 3.77 0.62 -5.19
N TYR A 113 4.12 0.11 -3.99
CA TYR A 113 4.73 -1.22 -3.88
C TYR A 113 3.77 -2.35 -4.25
N ALA A 114 2.49 -2.22 -3.89
CA ALA A 114 1.48 -3.23 -4.22
C ALA A 114 1.13 -3.21 -5.71
N ALA A 115 0.98 -2.01 -6.28
CA ALA A 115 0.75 -1.87 -7.71
C ALA A 115 1.95 -2.39 -8.53
N ALA A 116 3.19 -2.08 -8.11
CA ALA A 116 4.39 -2.59 -8.77
C ALA A 116 4.46 -4.12 -8.72
N ALA A 117 4.11 -4.76 -7.60
CA ALA A 117 4.06 -6.21 -7.49
C ALA A 117 3.03 -6.82 -8.45
N ALA A 118 1.85 -6.21 -8.58
CA ALA A 118 0.82 -6.62 -9.52
C ALA A 118 1.30 -6.51 -10.98
N GLU A 119 1.91 -5.39 -11.35
CA GLU A 119 2.48 -5.18 -12.69
C GLU A 119 3.63 -6.15 -13.02
N MET A 120 4.43 -6.53 -12.03
CA MET A 120 5.47 -7.55 -12.18
C MET A 120 4.91 -8.97 -12.22
N GLY A 121 3.66 -9.19 -11.83
CA GLY A 121 3.05 -10.52 -11.71
C GLY A 121 3.68 -11.38 -10.60
N VAL A 122 4.13 -10.75 -9.49
CA VAL A 122 4.82 -11.46 -8.40
C VAL A 122 4.07 -11.32 -7.08
N GLU A 123 4.09 -12.38 -6.29
CA GLU A 123 3.79 -12.33 -4.87
C GLU A 123 5.07 -12.02 -4.09
N LEU A 124 5.02 -11.00 -3.23
CA LEU A 124 6.19 -10.58 -2.44
C LEU A 124 6.43 -11.44 -1.20
N THR A 125 5.49 -12.34 -0.87
CA THR A 125 5.49 -13.19 0.34
C THR A 125 5.34 -14.66 -0.05
N ILE A 126 6.42 -15.27 -0.53
CA ILE A 126 6.43 -16.68 -0.96
C ILE A 126 6.85 -17.56 0.23
N PRO A 127 6.09 -18.65 0.55
CA PRO A 127 6.45 -19.59 1.62
C PRO A 127 7.90 -20.10 1.49
N GLU A 128 8.62 -20.14 2.62
CA GLU A 128 10.02 -20.58 2.74
C GLU A 128 11.05 -19.70 1.99
N VAL A 129 10.61 -18.71 1.19
CA VAL A 129 11.49 -17.80 0.45
C VAL A 129 11.58 -16.44 1.14
N ALA A 130 10.43 -15.77 1.34
CA ALA A 130 10.31 -14.54 2.09
C ALA A 130 8.86 -14.37 2.57
N GLN A 131 8.65 -14.17 3.86
CA GLN A 131 7.32 -14.00 4.47
C GLN A 131 7.11 -12.60 5.04
N SER A 132 8.06 -11.69 4.80
CA SER A 132 8.01 -10.33 5.30
C SER A 132 8.40 -9.34 4.21
N ILE A 133 7.73 -8.20 4.21
CA ILE A 133 8.05 -7.04 3.35
C ILE A 133 8.43 -5.89 4.27
N ILE A 134 9.59 -5.30 4.04
CA ILE A 134 10.04 -4.11 4.75
C ILE A 134 9.92 -2.90 3.82
N LEU A 135 9.01 -1.99 4.19
CA LEU A 135 8.86 -0.70 3.54
C LEU A 135 9.79 0.29 4.24
N THR A 136 10.81 0.77 3.55
CA THR A 136 11.80 1.68 4.13
C THR A 136 12.30 2.69 3.10
N ARG A 137 13.20 3.57 3.54
CA ARG A 137 14.00 4.47 2.72
C ARG A 137 15.44 4.48 3.22
N THR A 138 16.33 5.10 2.50
CA THR A 138 17.70 5.37 3.01
C THR A 138 17.79 6.78 3.58
N ALA A 139 18.78 7.02 4.44
CA ALA A 139 19.10 8.36 4.89
C ALA A 139 19.42 9.28 3.69
N MET A 140 18.92 10.50 3.75
CA MET A 140 19.22 11.57 2.80
C MET A 140 19.90 12.72 3.54
N LYS A 141 20.58 13.64 2.81
CA LYS A 141 21.22 14.80 3.42
C LYS A 141 20.28 15.64 4.29
N SER A 142 19.02 15.73 3.90
CA SER A 142 17.97 16.50 4.58
C SER A 142 17.17 15.72 5.63
N SER A 143 17.34 14.40 5.71
CA SER A 143 16.50 13.55 6.59
C SER A 143 17.25 12.27 6.95
N ALA A 144 17.76 12.22 8.17
CA ALA A 144 18.39 11.03 8.75
C ALA A 144 17.33 9.91 8.96
N MET A 145 17.81 8.68 9.13
CA MET A 145 16.98 7.58 9.62
C MET A 145 16.96 7.59 11.16
N PRO A 146 15.86 7.17 11.79
CA PRO A 146 15.84 6.90 13.22
C PRO A 146 16.87 5.85 13.59
N LYS A 147 17.37 5.92 14.85
CA LYS A 147 18.31 4.93 15.37
C LYS A 147 17.64 3.55 15.40
N GLY A 148 18.28 2.56 14.83
CA GLY A 148 17.78 1.19 14.72
C GLY A 148 17.08 0.90 13.38
N GLU A 149 16.77 1.93 12.57
CA GLU A 149 16.18 1.78 11.24
C GLU A 149 17.23 1.92 10.10
N GLU A 150 18.48 1.69 10.42
CA GLU A 150 19.53 1.61 9.41
C GLU A 150 19.31 0.42 8.48
N LEU A 151 19.61 0.61 7.19
CA LEU A 151 19.37 -0.41 6.16
C LEU A 151 20.06 -1.75 6.49
N GLU A 152 21.19 -1.72 7.18
CA GLU A 152 21.91 -2.91 7.63
C GLU A 152 21.07 -3.77 8.60
N ASN A 153 20.31 -3.17 9.51
CA ASN A 153 19.47 -3.90 10.45
C ASN A 153 18.34 -4.64 9.74
N PHE A 154 17.75 -4.01 8.74
CA PHE A 154 16.75 -4.65 7.88
C PHE A 154 17.35 -5.76 7.01
N ALA A 155 18.57 -5.59 6.54
CA ALA A 155 19.27 -6.58 5.72
C ALA A 155 19.46 -7.92 6.43
N ARG A 156 19.68 -7.92 7.74
CA ARG A 156 19.84 -9.13 8.57
C ARG A 156 18.63 -10.05 8.58
N THR A 157 17.45 -9.53 8.24
CA THR A 157 16.19 -10.31 8.24
C THR A 157 16.05 -11.21 7.02
N GLY A 158 16.73 -10.92 5.90
CA GLY A 158 16.53 -11.60 4.61
C GLY A 158 15.16 -11.33 3.95
N ALA A 159 14.36 -10.41 4.50
CA ALA A 159 13.02 -10.08 4.02
C ALA A 159 13.06 -9.41 2.62
N THR A 160 11.93 -9.42 1.91
CA THR A 160 11.77 -8.59 0.72
C THR A 160 11.78 -7.12 1.11
N LEU A 161 12.70 -6.33 0.54
CA LEU A 161 12.77 -4.90 0.78
C LEU A 161 12.08 -4.13 -0.34
N ALA A 162 11.23 -3.16 0.01
CA ALA A 162 10.69 -2.15 -0.90
C ALA A 162 11.18 -0.77 -0.43
N ILE A 163 12.23 -0.26 -1.10
CA ILE A 163 12.95 0.94 -0.68
C ILE A 163 12.45 2.15 -1.46
N HIS A 164 11.79 3.06 -0.76
CA HIS A 164 11.22 4.29 -1.29
C HIS A 164 12.25 5.44 -1.33
N LEU A 165 12.01 6.46 -2.16
CA LEU A 165 12.71 7.74 -2.17
C LEU A 165 14.25 7.67 -2.29
N SER A 166 14.82 6.53 -2.70
CA SER A 166 16.23 6.22 -2.51
C SER A 166 17.00 5.86 -3.79
N VAL A 167 16.40 6.02 -4.97
CA VAL A 167 17.00 5.60 -6.25
C VAL A 167 18.38 6.28 -6.52
N ARG A 168 18.64 7.44 -5.93
CA ARG A 168 19.96 8.12 -6.01
C ARG A 168 21.02 7.48 -5.12
N ASN A 169 20.64 6.64 -4.15
CA ASN A 169 21.52 6.04 -3.17
C ASN A 169 21.92 4.59 -3.51
N LEU A 170 21.72 4.14 -4.74
CA LEU A 170 21.98 2.76 -5.15
C LEU A 170 23.39 2.26 -4.83
N ARG A 171 24.41 3.14 -4.87
CA ARG A 171 25.79 2.77 -4.47
C ARG A 171 25.88 2.35 -3.00
N GLU A 172 25.19 3.07 -2.14
CA GLU A 172 25.15 2.76 -0.70
C GLU A 172 24.29 1.53 -0.43
N ILE A 173 23.16 1.40 -1.11
CA ILE A 173 22.27 0.22 -1.03
C ILE A 173 23.05 -1.05 -1.43
N GLU A 174 23.75 -1.03 -2.56
CA GLU A 174 24.62 -2.12 -3.01
C GLU A 174 25.68 -2.48 -1.95
N ARG A 175 26.42 -1.47 -1.45
CA ARG A 175 27.47 -1.67 -0.45
C ARG A 175 26.96 -2.31 0.84
N VAL A 176 25.80 -1.84 1.35
CA VAL A 176 25.24 -2.30 2.62
C VAL A 176 24.58 -3.67 2.48
N LEU A 177 23.88 -3.92 1.38
CA LEU A 177 23.06 -5.14 1.25
C LEU A 177 23.82 -6.34 0.70
N THR A 178 24.89 -6.14 -0.10
CA THR A 178 25.65 -7.25 -0.71
C THR A 178 26.18 -8.27 0.31
N PRO A 179 26.68 -7.88 1.51
CA PRO A 179 27.13 -8.86 2.51
C PRO A 179 26.04 -9.78 3.05
N TYR A 180 24.77 -9.41 2.94
CA TYR A 180 23.61 -10.13 3.49
C TYR A 180 22.83 -10.88 2.41
N TYR A 181 22.58 -10.25 1.28
CA TYR A 181 21.76 -10.81 0.19
C TYR A 181 22.59 -11.47 -0.91
N GLY A 182 23.91 -11.19 -0.97
CA GLY A 182 24.75 -11.60 -2.08
C GLY A 182 24.66 -10.66 -3.29
N ALA A 183 25.72 -10.65 -4.11
CA ALA A 183 25.83 -9.79 -5.29
C ALA A 183 24.78 -10.13 -6.37
N ASP A 184 24.37 -11.39 -6.45
CA ASP A 184 23.42 -11.91 -7.44
C ASP A 184 21.95 -11.81 -6.98
N CYS A 185 21.70 -11.28 -5.76
CA CYS A 185 20.34 -11.07 -5.28
C CYS A 185 19.53 -10.22 -6.27
N PRO A 186 18.33 -10.66 -6.67
CA PRO A 186 17.50 -9.94 -7.64
C PRO A 186 17.07 -8.58 -7.12
N VAL A 187 17.10 -7.63 -8.03
CA VAL A 187 16.65 -6.25 -7.80
C VAL A 187 15.78 -5.80 -8.95
N VAL A 188 14.66 -5.18 -8.63
CA VAL A 188 13.79 -4.53 -9.62
C VAL A 188 13.62 -3.05 -9.26
N ILE A 189 13.82 -2.19 -10.25
CA ILE A 189 13.46 -0.78 -10.16
C ILE A 189 12.14 -0.58 -10.88
N ALA A 190 11.10 -0.20 -10.14
CA ALA A 190 9.79 0.13 -10.68
C ALA A 190 9.69 1.66 -10.84
N TYR A 191 9.78 2.14 -12.07
CA TYR A 191 9.73 3.56 -12.40
C TYR A 191 8.33 3.97 -12.82
N ARG A 192 7.77 5.00 -12.19
CA ARG A 192 6.48 5.64 -12.51
C ARG A 192 5.35 4.63 -12.71
N VAL A 193 5.18 3.72 -11.76
CA VAL A 193 4.13 2.68 -11.78
C VAL A 193 2.75 3.33 -11.97
N GLY A 194 1.95 2.79 -12.90
CA GLY A 194 0.62 3.30 -13.25
C GLY A 194 0.63 4.53 -14.16
N TRP A 195 1.80 5.06 -14.55
CA TRP A 195 1.90 6.15 -15.51
C TRP A 195 2.12 5.62 -16.94
N PRO A 196 1.78 6.38 -18.00
CA PRO A 196 1.97 5.92 -19.38
C PRO A 196 3.42 5.59 -19.76
N ASP A 197 4.40 6.17 -19.06
CA ASP A 197 5.82 5.96 -19.23
C ASP A 197 6.42 5.03 -18.16
N GLN A 198 5.58 4.21 -17.50
CA GLN A 198 6.08 3.23 -16.55
C GLN A 198 7.03 2.24 -17.23
N HIS A 199 8.07 1.83 -16.51
CA HIS A 199 8.91 0.70 -16.91
C HIS A 199 9.64 0.09 -15.73
N PHE A 200 10.10 -1.14 -15.94
CA PHE A 200 10.78 -1.93 -14.92
C PHE A 200 12.20 -2.27 -15.40
N LEU A 201 13.20 -2.03 -14.54
CA LEU A 201 14.57 -2.47 -14.77
C LEU A 201 14.86 -3.65 -13.86
N HIS A 202 15.14 -4.81 -14.47
CA HIS A 202 15.52 -6.02 -13.76
C HIS A 202 17.04 -6.17 -13.75
N GLY A 203 17.59 -6.62 -12.60
CA GLY A 203 19.02 -6.85 -12.44
C GLY A 203 19.32 -7.54 -11.12
N THR A 204 20.56 -7.46 -10.71
CA THR A 204 21.04 -7.92 -9.40
C THR A 204 21.63 -6.77 -8.61
N LEU A 205 21.94 -6.97 -7.33
CA LEU A 205 22.62 -5.94 -6.53
C LEU A 205 23.89 -5.43 -7.22
N ALA A 206 24.66 -6.32 -7.88
CA ALA A 206 25.88 -5.94 -8.59
C ALA A 206 25.62 -5.16 -9.90
N THR A 207 24.48 -5.30 -10.56
CA THR A 207 24.26 -4.79 -11.92
C THR A 207 23.26 -3.65 -12.03
N ILE A 208 22.31 -3.55 -11.09
CA ILE A 208 21.18 -2.66 -11.20
C ILE A 208 21.54 -1.19 -11.26
N ARG A 209 22.58 -0.78 -10.51
CA ARG A 209 23.04 0.60 -10.49
C ARG A 209 23.46 1.11 -11.88
N ARG A 210 24.15 0.28 -12.65
CA ARG A 210 24.55 0.66 -14.02
C ARG A 210 23.33 0.86 -14.90
N LYS A 211 22.35 -0.04 -14.84
CA LYS A 211 21.11 0.06 -15.62
C LYS A 211 20.34 1.35 -15.31
N VAL A 212 20.25 1.72 -14.03
CA VAL A 212 19.57 2.95 -13.60
C VAL A 212 20.29 4.21 -14.10
N LEU A 213 21.63 4.22 -14.09
CA LEU A 213 22.43 5.32 -14.65
C LEU A 213 22.23 5.47 -16.15
N ASP A 214 22.24 4.36 -16.90
CA ASP A 214 22.04 4.34 -18.34
C ASP A 214 20.62 4.79 -18.72
N ALA A 215 19.60 4.42 -17.93
CA ALA A 215 18.21 4.86 -18.08
C ALA A 215 17.95 6.28 -17.54
N LYS A 216 18.93 6.94 -16.93
CA LYS A 216 18.85 8.30 -16.35
C LYS A 216 17.73 8.47 -15.32
N ILE A 217 17.36 7.42 -14.59
CA ILE A 217 16.34 7.47 -13.55
C ILE A 217 16.92 8.11 -12.30
N THR A 218 16.32 9.22 -11.86
CA THR A 218 16.78 9.98 -10.70
C THR A 218 15.73 10.23 -9.62
N ARG A 219 14.47 9.90 -9.91
CA ARG A 219 13.30 10.12 -9.01
C ARG A 219 12.13 9.22 -9.40
N THR A 220 11.08 9.22 -8.61
CA THR A 220 9.80 8.52 -8.87
C THR A 220 10.01 7.04 -9.20
N ALA A 221 10.87 6.39 -8.45
CA ALA A 221 11.19 4.98 -8.62
C ALA A 221 11.25 4.28 -7.26
N LEU A 222 10.71 3.08 -7.21
CA LEU A 222 10.72 2.17 -6.08
C LEU A 222 11.74 1.07 -6.36
N ILE A 223 12.51 0.68 -5.34
CA ILE A 223 13.54 -0.35 -5.43
C ILE A 223 13.05 -1.58 -4.68
N PHE A 224 12.88 -2.69 -5.37
CA PHE A 224 12.63 -3.99 -4.74
C PHE A 224 13.92 -4.80 -4.70
N ILE A 225 14.16 -5.47 -3.57
CA ILE A 225 15.33 -6.34 -3.36
C ILE A 225 14.88 -7.56 -2.58
N GLY A 226 15.21 -8.74 -3.04
CA GLY A 226 14.94 -9.95 -2.31
C GLY A 226 14.73 -11.17 -3.19
N PRO A 227 14.86 -12.40 -2.62
CA PRO A 227 14.77 -13.64 -3.38
C PRO A 227 13.40 -13.89 -4.00
N ALA A 228 12.30 -13.35 -3.42
CA ALA A 228 10.95 -13.49 -3.95
C ALA A 228 10.72 -12.80 -5.31
N LEU A 229 11.68 -11.99 -5.79
CA LEU A 229 11.61 -11.31 -7.09
C LEU A 229 12.08 -12.21 -8.26
N ASN A 230 12.68 -13.34 -7.99
CA ASN A 230 12.98 -14.34 -9.02
C ASN A 230 11.76 -15.22 -9.27
N GLU A 231 11.73 -15.84 -10.47
CA GLU A 231 10.86 -16.98 -10.73
C GLU A 231 11.31 -18.16 -9.84
N VAL A 232 10.67 -18.30 -8.69
CA VAL A 232 10.94 -19.41 -7.77
C VAL A 232 10.08 -20.59 -8.21
N LYS A 233 10.72 -21.67 -8.72
CA LYS A 233 10.00 -22.87 -9.19
C LYS A 233 9.77 -23.89 -8.09
N ASP A 234 10.70 -23.96 -7.14
CA ASP A 234 10.69 -24.93 -6.06
C ASP A 234 10.40 -24.21 -4.73
N PHE A 235 9.13 -23.93 -4.46
CA PHE A 235 8.66 -23.45 -3.16
C PHE A 235 7.52 -24.36 -2.69
N ARG A 236 7.33 -24.41 -1.38
CA ARG A 236 6.26 -25.20 -0.79
C ARG A 236 4.92 -24.52 -1.02
N ASP A 237 3.92 -25.29 -1.46
CA ASP A 237 2.55 -24.79 -1.56
C ASP A 237 2.08 -24.29 -0.20
N SER A 238 1.25 -23.23 -0.22
CA SER A 238 0.64 -22.75 0.99
C SER A 238 -0.21 -23.83 1.65
N ALA A 239 -0.03 -24.04 2.95
CA ALA A 239 -0.86 -24.96 3.74
C ALA A 239 -2.37 -24.68 3.58
N LEU A 240 -2.75 -23.49 3.17
CA LEU A 240 -4.14 -23.11 2.89
C LEU A 240 -4.77 -24.01 1.80
N TYR A 241 -3.98 -24.44 0.81
CA TYR A 241 -4.44 -25.28 -0.30
C TYR A 241 -4.18 -26.77 -0.09
N ASP A 242 -3.46 -27.13 0.98
CA ASP A 242 -3.23 -28.53 1.33
C ASP A 242 -4.57 -29.22 1.62
N LYS A 243 -4.80 -30.35 0.94
CA LYS A 243 -6.04 -31.14 1.05
C LYS A 243 -6.28 -31.68 2.47
N ASP A 244 -5.19 -31.93 3.19
CA ASP A 244 -5.21 -32.52 4.53
C ASP A 244 -5.22 -31.43 5.62
N HIS A 245 -5.09 -30.14 5.24
CA HIS A 245 -5.18 -29.01 6.16
C HIS A 245 -6.62 -28.68 6.55
N VAL A 246 -6.95 -28.92 7.80
CA VAL A 246 -8.26 -28.59 8.40
C VAL A 246 -8.26 -27.17 8.93
N HIS A 247 -9.24 -26.37 8.54
CA HIS A 247 -9.46 -25.03 9.08
C HIS A 247 -10.97 -24.78 9.28
N VAL A 248 -11.33 -23.67 9.92
CA VAL A 248 -12.71 -23.34 10.34
C VAL A 248 -13.76 -23.54 9.25
N LEU A 249 -13.41 -23.30 7.97
CA LEU A 249 -14.33 -23.43 6.81
C LEU A 249 -14.12 -24.73 6.02
N ARG A 250 -13.11 -25.53 6.35
CA ARG A 250 -12.80 -26.81 5.70
C ARG A 250 -12.72 -27.90 6.76
N VAL A 251 -13.86 -28.52 7.07
CA VAL A 251 -13.94 -29.67 7.96
C VAL A 251 -13.54 -30.94 7.22
N GLN A 252 -12.87 -31.89 7.87
CA GLN A 252 -12.58 -33.19 7.28
C GLN A 252 -13.87 -33.86 6.81
N ARG A 253 -13.93 -34.29 5.55
CA ARG A 253 -15.10 -34.97 4.94
C ARG A 253 -15.47 -36.31 5.59
N GLY A 254 -14.69 -36.82 6.53
CA GLY A 254 -14.92 -38.10 7.20
C GLY A 254 -15.97 -38.11 8.33
N ASN A 255 -16.42 -36.95 8.81
CA ASN A 255 -17.37 -36.88 9.94
C ASN A 255 -18.80 -36.51 9.54
N GLN A 256 -19.13 -36.41 8.28
CA GLN A 256 -20.50 -36.10 7.84
C GLN A 256 -21.37 -37.36 7.76
N ASP A 257 -20.80 -38.53 7.49
CA ASP A 257 -21.57 -39.79 7.35
C ASP A 257 -22.03 -40.40 8.70
N GLU A 258 -21.40 -40.01 9.82
CA GLU A 258 -21.78 -40.51 11.15
C GLU A 258 -22.91 -39.71 11.81
N ARG A 259 -23.26 -38.51 11.35
CA ARG A 259 -24.32 -37.69 11.93
C ARG A 259 -25.71 -37.98 11.31
N ASP A 260 -25.73 -38.58 10.15
CA ASP A 260 -26.99 -38.96 9.47
C ASP A 260 -27.51 -40.35 9.88
N GLN A 261 -26.80 -41.06 10.79
CA GLN A 261 -27.23 -42.36 11.30
C GLN A 261 -27.71 -42.32 12.77
N SER A 262 -28.16 -41.19 13.28
CA SER A 262 -28.85 -41.16 14.57
C SER A 262 -30.28 -41.70 14.35
N PRO A 263 -30.72 -42.78 15.07
CA PRO A 263 -32.05 -43.31 14.93
C PRO A 263 -33.09 -42.28 15.40
N ASP A 264 -34.11 -42.20 14.58
CA ASP A 264 -35.33 -41.41 14.73
C ASP A 264 -35.93 -41.62 16.16
N ASN A 265 -35.76 -40.64 17.03
CA ASN A 265 -36.47 -40.59 18.31
C ASN A 265 -37.85 -39.93 18.08
N THR A 266 -38.78 -40.69 17.59
CA THR A 266 -40.18 -40.36 17.60
C THR A 266 -40.66 -40.31 19.06
N PRO A 267 -41.22 -39.24 19.58
CA PRO A 267 -41.84 -39.26 20.93
C PRO A 267 -43.17 -40.01 20.87
N GLU A 268 -43.22 -41.12 21.60
CA GLU A 268 -44.50 -41.82 21.90
C GLU A 268 -45.48 -40.88 22.58
N ASN A 269 -46.59 -40.63 21.93
CA ASN A 269 -47.76 -39.99 22.46
C ASN A 269 -48.43 -40.92 23.49
N THR A 270 -48.30 -40.63 24.75
CA THR A 270 -49.14 -41.25 25.80
C THR A 270 -50.37 -40.37 26.01
N PRO A 271 -51.60 -40.91 25.88
CA PRO A 271 -52.80 -40.12 26.14
C PRO A 271 -53.04 -39.98 27.65
N GLU A 272 -53.09 -38.76 28.11
CA GLU A 272 -53.60 -38.46 29.48
C GLU A 272 -55.05 -38.71 29.60
N ASN A 273 -55.43 -39.57 30.51
CA ASN A 273 -56.70 -39.90 30.98
C ASN A 273 -57.27 -38.81 31.89
N THR A 274 -58.39 -38.21 31.47
CA THR A 274 -59.28 -37.36 32.27
C THR A 274 -60.00 -38.15 33.32
N THR A 275 -59.94 -37.75 34.60
CA THR A 275 -61.09 -37.83 35.62
C THR A 275 -60.72 -36.82 36.70
N GLY A 276 -61.42 -35.73 36.92
CA GLY A 276 -62.64 -35.62 37.62
C GLY A 276 -62.48 -35.30 39.13
N ASN A 277 -62.57 -34.07 39.46
CA ASN A 277 -63.44 -33.46 40.48
C ASN A 277 -63.09 -31.95 40.63
#